data_0becca64ef0dcf123ca5f870cc77b922
#
_entry.id   0becca64ef0dcf123ca5f870cc77b922
#
_cell.length_a   1.000
_cell.length_b   1.000
_cell.length_c   1.000
_cell.angle_alpha   90.00
_cell.angle_beta   90.00
_cell.angle_gamma   90.00
#
_symmetry.space_group_name_H-M   'P 1'
#
loop_
_entity.id
_entity.type
_entity.pdbx_description
1 polymer ?
#
loop_
_entity_poly.entity_id
_entity_poly.type
_entity_poly.pdbx_seq_one_letter_code
_entity_poly.pdbx_strand_id
1 'polypeptide(L)'
;MKRALSSWGLMAALVFGVNAAGAQTTVFSTDFNGPLPAAIDPGSALLTGVQYFAGLGPTGQAFGGNFLRSATGNVVTLTLSGLPDHSAINLGFLFAAIDSLDGTGTYPAGDFFHITLDGRTIFRESFANATPDQIQSYVAPAGVTLARRVDLGFGGPGSYYTDSAYNLAADPAFQNIAHTGSTATFTFQIEGQGIQSLDDESWAMDNLSVSVNAVPEPQTYALLLAGGAALGWAAQRRARA
;
A
#
# COMPACT_ATOMS: atom_id res chain seq x y z
N MET A 1 -24.04 -4.62 74.40
CA MET A 1 -23.37 -3.72 73.40
C MET A 1 -22.80 -4.54 72.28
N LYS A 2 -23.49 -4.63 71.14
CA LYS A 2 -22.98 -5.29 69.92
C LYS A 2 -22.79 -4.20 68.86
N ARG A 3 -21.52 -3.96 68.44
CA ARG A 3 -21.19 -3.02 67.36
C ARG A 3 -21.36 -3.75 66.03
N ALA A 4 -22.18 -3.21 65.14
CA ALA A 4 -22.28 -3.61 63.76
C ALA A 4 -21.16 -2.96 62.95
N LEU A 5 -20.32 -3.77 62.31
CA LEU A 5 -19.32 -3.34 61.34
C LEU A 5 -20.05 -3.24 59.97
N SER A 6 -20.15 -2.03 59.44
CA SER A 6 -20.61 -1.78 58.09
C SER A 6 -19.42 -1.99 57.12
N SER A 7 -19.49 -3.03 56.30
CA SER A 7 -18.56 -3.27 55.20
C SER A 7 -18.94 -2.38 54.02
N TRP A 8 -18.12 -1.38 53.74
CA TRP A 8 -18.19 -0.60 52.50
C TRP A 8 -17.44 -1.39 51.44
N GLY A 9 -18.17 -1.99 50.53
CA GLY A 9 -17.61 -2.64 49.35
C GLY A 9 -17.13 -1.58 48.34
N LEU A 10 -15.82 -1.51 48.14
CA LEU A 10 -15.20 -0.70 47.12
C LEU A 10 -15.46 -1.36 45.76
N MET A 11 -16.38 -0.79 44.96
CA MET A 11 -16.61 -1.21 43.60
C MET A 11 -15.53 -0.57 42.74
N ALA A 12 -14.50 -1.34 42.33
CA ALA A 12 -13.54 -0.94 41.32
C ALA A 12 -14.23 -0.95 39.96
N ALA A 13 -14.44 0.22 39.37
CA ALA A 13 -14.87 0.34 37.98
C ALA A 13 -13.66 -0.02 37.07
N LEU A 14 -13.69 -1.20 36.46
CA LEU A 14 -12.78 -1.55 35.38
C LEU A 14 -13.18 -0.72 34.17
N VAL A 15 -12.38 0.31 33.86
CA VAL A 15 -12.44 1.02 32.58
C VAL A 15 -11.71 0.14 31.58
N PHE A 16 -12.44 -0.65 30.82
CA PHE A 16 -11.91 -1.28 29.61
C PHE A 16 -11.69 -0.18 28.58
N GLY A 17 -10.45 0.20 28.36
CA GLY A 17 -10.07 1.01 27.20
C GLY A 17 -10.38 0.20 25.93
N VAL A 18 -11.49 0.49 25.28
CA VAL A 18 -11.79 -0.03 23.95
C VAL A 18 -10.88 0.70 22.99
N ASN A 19 -9.75 0.09 22.61
CA ASN A 19 -9.04 0.49 21.40
C ASN A 19 -9.97 0.16 20.24
N ALA A 20 -10.75 1.13 19.77
CA ALA A 20 -11.42 1.03 18.49
C ALA A 20 -10.31 1.05 17.43
N ALA A 21 -9.87 -0.11 16.95
CA ALA A 21 -9.10 -0.20 15.73
C ALA A 21 -9.97 0.44 14.64
N GLY A 22 -9.53 1.56 14.08
CA GLY A 22 -10.23 2.21 12.98
C GLY A 22 -10.44 1.19 11.86
N ALA A 23 -11.65 1.09 11.34
CA ALA A 23 -11.92 0.22 10.21
C ALA A 23 -11.13 0.72 8.99
N GLN A 24 -10.41 -0.18 8.33
CA GLN A 24 -9.76 0.13 7.07
C GLN A 24 -10.83 0.25 5.99
N THR A 25 -10.83 1.38 5.27
CA THR A 25 -11.78 1.66 4.19
C THR A 25 -11.02 1.86 2.88
N THR A 26 -11.31 1.05 1.86
CA THR A 26 -10.77 1.26 0.53
C THR A 26 -11.40 2.51 -0.09
N VAL A 27 -10.56 3.45 -0.50
CA VAL A 27 -10.96 4.74 -1.11
C VAL A 27 -10.65 4.80 -2.60
N PHE A 28 -9.79 3.91 -3.09
CA PHE A 28 -9.46 3.77 -4.50
C PHE A 28 -9.01 2.34 -4.80
N SER A 29 -9.39 1.80 -5.96
CA SER A 29 -8.83 0.56 -6.50
C SER A 29 -8.99 0.46 -8.00
N THR A 30 -8.02 -0.16 -8.68
CA THR A 30 -8.05 -0.51 -10.10
C THR A 30 -7.19 -1.75 -10.36
N ASP A 31 -7.68 -2.64 -11.21
CA ASP A 31 -6.95 -3.78 -11.76
C ASP A 31 -6.44 -3.52 -13.19
N PHE A 32 -6.55 -2.28 -13.67
CA PHE A 32 -6.16 -1.82 -15.00
C PHE A 32 -6.79 -2.57 -16.20
N ASN A 33 -7.76 -3.45 -15.98
CA ASN A 33 -8.44 -4.19 -17.04
C ASN A 33 -9.54 -3.39 -17.75
N GLY A 34 -9.91 -2.25 -17.17
CA GLY A 34 -10.84 -1.28 -17.75
C GLY A 34 -10.15 -0.03 -18.30
N PRO A 35 -10.91 1.01 -18.63
CA PRO A 35 -10.36 2.33 -18.94
C PRO A 35 -9.53 2.87 -17.76
N LEU A 36 -8.47 3.60 -18.05
CA LEU A 36 -7.65 4.22 -17.02
C LEU A 36 -8.51 5.18 -16.17
N PRO A 37 -8.53 5.02 -14.83
CA PRO A 37 -9.31 5.91 -13.96
C PRO A 37 -8.87 7.37 -14.08
N ALA A 38 -9.83 8.30 -14.10
CA ALA A 38 -9.56 9.75 -14.22
C ALA A 38 -8.69 10.33 -13.07
N ALA A 39 -8.58 9.60 -11.95
CA ALA A 39 -7.71 9.96 -10.84
C ALA A 39 -6.22 9.74 -11.15
N ILE A 40 -5.89 9.02 -12.22
CA ILE A 40 -4.53 8.71 -12.63
C ILE A 40 -4.15 9.59 -13.83
N ASP A 41 -3.10 10.39 -13.67
CA ASP A 41 -2.36 10.98 -14.78
C ASP A 41 -1.18 10.02 -15.10
N PRO A 42 -1.22 9.33 -16.25
CA PRO A 42 -0.20 8.33 -16.59
C PRO A 42 1.09 8.95 -17.14
N GLY A 43 1.11 10.26 -17.46
CA GLY A 43 2.19 10.80 -18.29
C GLY A 43 2.28 10.05 -19.62
N SER A 44 3.40 9.36 -19.87
CA SER A 44 3.59 8.51 -21.05
C SER A 44 3.32 7.01 -20.82
N ALA A 45 2.89 6.62 -19.62
CA ALA A 45 2.59 5.21 -19.33
C ALA A 45 1.32 4.73 -20.06
N LEU A 46 1.29 3.45 -20.40
CA LEU A 46 0.26 2.82 -21.24
C LEU A 46 -0.29 1.56 -20.57
N LEU A 47 -1.56 1.26 -20.83
CA LEU A 47 -2.12 -0.06 -20.52
C LEU A 47 -1.56 -1.08 -21.51
N THR A 48 -0.96 -2.14 -20.97
CA THR A 48 -0.28 -3.18 -21.74
C THR A 48 -0.63 -4.54 -21.14
N GLY A 49 -0.77 -5.56 -21.98
CA GLY A 49 -1.01 -6.94 -21.52
C GLY A 49 0.15 -7.45 -20.68
N VAL A 50 -0.16 -8.17 -19.59
CA VAL A 50 0.80 -8.59 -18.56
C VAL A 50 1.79 -9.69 -18.98
N GLN A 51 1.69 -10.23 -20.19
CA GLN A 51 2.54 -11.32 -20.72
C GLN A 51 2.71 -12.47 -19.68
N TYR A 52 3.95 -12.90 -19.41
CA TYR A 52 4.22 -14.03 -18.50
C TYR A 52 4.19 -13.65 -17.00
N PHE A 53 3.89 -12.38 -16.67
CA PHE A 53 3.54 -12.01 -15.30
C PHE A 53 2.18 -12.58 -14.88
N ALA A 54 1.32 -12.99 -15.85
CA ALA A 54 -0.01 -13.49 -15.58
C ALA A 54 -0.03 -14.60 -14.51
N GLY A 55 -0.87 -14.43 -13.49
CA GLY A 55 -1.04 -15.38 -12.39
C GLY A 55 -0.01 -15.26 -11.25
N LEU A 56 1.02 -14.42 -11.37
CA LEU A 56 1.90 -14.11 -10.25
C LEU A 56 1.20 -13.17 -9.27
N GLY A 57 1.15 -13.55 -7.99
CA GLY A 57 0.54 -12.75 -6.94
C GLY A 57 -0.40 -13.54 -6.03
N PRO A 58 -1.04 -12.87 -5.06
CA PRO A 58 -2.02 -13.49 -4.20
C PRO A 58 -3.27 -13.92 -4.95
N THR A 59 -3.94 -14.97 -4.47
CA THR A 59 -5.21 -15.42 -5.04
C THR A 59 -6.23 -14.28 -5.11
N GLY A 60 -6.76 -14.02 -6.30
CA GLY A 60 -7.73 -12.94 -6.55
C GLY A 60 -7.12 -11.54 -6.69
N GLN A 61 -5.80 -11.41 -6.58
CA GLN A 61 -5.06 -10.15 -6.75
C GLN A 61 -3.73 -10.40 -7.50
N ALA A 62 -3.67 -11.42 -8.34
CA ALA A 62 -2.52 -11.70 -9.18
C ALA A 62 -2.50 -10.80 -10.42
N PHE A 63 -1.32 -10.61 -11.02
CA PHE A 63 -1.21 -9.97 -12.32
C PHE A 63 -2.14 -10.63 -13.33
N GLY A 64 -2.92 -9.82 -14.08
CA GLY A 64 -3.87 -10.37 -15.05
C GLY A 64 -4.43 -9.33 -16.01
N GLY A 65 -4.76 -9.75 -17.22
CA GLY A 65 -5.25 -8.86 -18.27
C GLY A 65 -4.23 -7.81 -18.67
N ASN A 66 -4.41 -6.57 -18.21
CA ASN A 66 -3.50 -5.45 -18.43
C ASN A 66 -2.90 -4.94 -17.12
N PHE A 67 -1.75 -4.29 -17.23
CA PHE A 67 -1.17 -3.46 -16.18
C PHE A 67 -0.80 -2.08 -16.76
N LEU A 68 -0.49 -1.11 -15.91
CA LEU A 68 0.01 0.20 -16.33
C LEU A 68 1.53 0.13 -16.44
N ARG A 69 2.08 0.10 -17.67
CA ARG A 69 3.53 0.05 -17.96
C ARG A 69 4.08 1.42 -18.28
N SER A 70 5.19 1.77 -17.68
CA SER A 70 5.87 3.06 -17.81
C SER A 70 7.36 2.89 -18.10
N ALA A 71 7.90 3.74 -18.96
CA ALA A 71 9.34 3.89 -19.11
C ALA A 71 9.97 4.50 -17.86
N THR A 72 11.28 4.33 -17.70
CA THR A 72 12.08 5.09 -16.73
C THR A 72 11.99 6.59 -17.03
N GLY A 73 12.09 7.43 -16.00
CA GLY A 73 11.99 8.89 -16.14
C GLY A 73 10.57 9.45 -16.29
N ASN A 74 9.56 8.63 -16.61
CA ASN A 74 8.17 9.07 -16.63
C ASN A 74 7.57 9.07 -15.22
N VAL A 75 6.72 10.05 -14.93
CA VAL A 75 5.99 10.18 -13.65
C VAL A 75 4.54 9.79 -13.88
N VAL A 76 4.06 8.82 -13.11
CA VAL A 76 2.64 8.49 -12.97
C VAL A 76 2.12 9.14 -11.70
N THR A 77 1.00 9.85 -11.77
CA THR A 77 0.41 10.54 -10.61
C THR A 77 -0.99 10.01 -10.32
N LEU A 78 -1.26 9.65 -9.06
CA LEU A 78 -2.60 9.34 -8.57
C LEU A 78 -3.03 10.47 -7.62
N THR A 79 -4.14 11.14 -7.95
CA THR A 79 -4.71 12.19 -7.10
C THR A 79 -6.07 11.77 -6.58
N LEU A 80 -6.20 11.70 -5.26
CA LEU A 80 -7.45 11.38 -4.56
C LEU A 80 -7.97 12.62 -3.84
N SER A 81 -9.28 12.78 -3.82
CA SER A 81 -9.95 13.89 -3.13
C SER A 81 -11.19 13.39 -2.39
N GLY A 82 -11.64 14.15 -1.39
CA GLY A 82 -12.80 13.77 -0.59
C GLY A 82 -12.54 12.56 0.32
N LEU A 83 -11.29 12.38 0.75
CA LEU A 83 -10.95 11.32 1.70
C LEU A 83 -11.70 11.54 3.02
N PRO A 84 -12.27 10.48 3.64
CA PRO A 84 -12.90 10.59 4.95
C PRO A 84 -11.84 10.90 6.03
N ASP A 85 -12.28 11.31 7.21
CA ASP A 85 -11.39 11.54 8.34
C ASP A 85 -10.62 10.27 8.69
N HIS A 86 -9.30 10.37 8.72
CA HIS A 86 -8.40 9.23 8.93
C HIS A 86 -7.10 9.68 9.61
N SER A 87 -6.35 8.74 10.12
CA SER A 87 -5.04 8.98 10.74
C SER A 87 -3.88 8.37 9.95
N ALA A 88 -4.19 7.45 9.04
CA ALA A 88 -3.19 6.80 8.20
C ALA A 88 -3.80 6.36 6.86
N ILE A 89 -2.95 6.28 5.86
CA ILE A 89 -3.25 5.78 4.51
C ILE A 89 -2.38 4.55 4.23
N ASN A 90 -2.93 3.60 3.48
CA ASN A 90 -2.20 2.42 3.03
C ASN A 90 -2.23 2.39 1.51
N LEU A 91 -1.12 1.99 0.92
CA LEU A 91 -0.93 1.83 -0.51
C LEU A 91 -0.65 0.36 -0.80
N GLY A 92 -1.31 -0.23 -1.78
CA GLY A 92 -1.06 -1.60 -2.18
C GLY A 92 -1.07 -1.76 -3.69
N PHE A 93 -0.11 -2.50 -4.25
CA PHE A 93 -0.06 -2.82 -5.66
C PHE A 93 0.92 -3.97 -5.92
N LEU A 94 0.79 -4.59 -7.09
CA LEU A 94 1.82 -5.46 -7.66
C LEU A 94 2.78 -4.60 -8.48
N PHE A 95 4.06 -4.84 -8.33
CA PHE A 95 5.12 -4.12 -9.05
C PHE A 95 5.91 -5.08 -9.93
N ALA A 96 6.04 -4.73 -11.20
CA ALA A 96 6.89 -5.38 -12.17
C ALA A 96 8.12 -4.50 -12.46
N ALA A 97 9.30 -5.04 -12.21
CA ALA A 97 10.59 -4.48 -12.63
C ALA A 97 10.97 -5.22 -13.92
N ILE A 98 11.02 -4.51 -15.03
CA ILE A 98 11.05 -5.08 -16.38
C ILE A 98 12.38 -4.74 -17.06
N ASP A 99 13.00 -5.76 -17.63
CA ASP A 99 14.23 -5.69 -18.43
C ASP A 99 15.46 -5.16 -17.64
N SER A 100 16.32 -4.36 -18.26
CA SER A 100 17.71 -4.12 -17.86
C SER A 100 17.94 -3.18 -16.70
N LEU A 101 17.02 -3.06 -15.75
CA LEU A 101 17.24 -2.21 -14.58
C LEU A 101 18.57 -2.49 -13.89
N ASP A 102 19.41 -1.47 -13.71
CA ASP A 102 20.83 -1.56 -13.38
C ASP A 102 21.14 -1.56 -11.86
N GLY A 103 20.16 -1.29 -11.01
CA GLY A 103 20.36 -1.33 -9.55
C GLY A 103 21.09 -0.11 -8.98
N THR A 104 22.01 -0.32 -8.03
CA THR A 104 22.63 0.77 -7.28
C THR A 104 23.94 1.30 -7.84
N GLY A 105 24.63 0.57 -8.71
CA GLY A 105 26.04 0.85 -8.87
C GLY A 105 26.67 0.59 -10.20
N THR A 106 25.92 0.19 -11.21
CA THR A 106 26.46 -0.01 -12.55
C THR A 106 26.01 1.09 -13.48
N TYR A 107 26.41 1.06 -14.68
CA TYR A 107 26.28 2.09 -15.68
C TYR A 107 24.84 2.25 -16.21
N PRO A 108 24.39 3.48 -16.26
CA PRO A 108 24.65 4.66 -15.44
C PRO A 108 23.94 4.55 -14.10
N ALA A 109 24.62 4.75 -13.02
CA ALA A 109 24.23 4.36 -11.65
C ALA A 109 22.78 4.64 -11.25
N GLY A 110 22.06 3.57 -10.91
CA GLY A 110 20.87 3.56 -10.06
C GLY A 110 19.53 3.81 -10.74
N ASP A 111 18.76 2.73 -10.86
CA ASP A 111 17.34 2.79 -11.24
C ASP A 111 16.49 2.71 -9.98
N PHE A 112 16.15 3.87 -9.43
CA PHE A 112 15.44 3.96 -8.17
C PHE A 112 13.94 4.13 -8.42
N PHE A 113 13.15 3.14 -7.99
CA PHE A 113 11.71 3.32 -7.92
C PHE A 113 11.40 4.24 -6.75
N HIS A 114 10.91 5.43 -7.07
CA HIS A 114 10.65 6.50 -6.14
C HIS A 114 9.15 6.77 -6.06
N ILE A 115 8.62 6.68 -4.84
CA ILE A 115 7.21 6.97 -4.56
C ILE A 115 7.14 8.11 -3.55
N THR A 116 6.32 9.11 -3.85
CA THR A 116 6.01 10.19 -2.92
C THR A 116 4.54 10.17 -2.54
N LEU A 117 4.23 10.69 -1.36
CA LEU A 117 2.90 11.07 -0.91
C LEU A 117 2.93 12.55 -0.53
N ASP A 118 2.14 13.38 -1.22
CA ASP A 118 2.10 14.84 -1.06
C ASP A 118 3.50 15.48 -1.12
N GLY A 119 4.33 14.99 -2.05
CA GLY A 119 5.71 15.45 -2.25
C GLY A 119 6.72 14.91 -1.23
N ARG A 120 6.30 14.15 -0.22
CA ARG A 120 7.19 13.49 0.74
C ARG A 120 7.54 12.09 0.25
N THR A 121 8.82 11.77 0.15
CA THR A 121 9.28 10.41 -0.18
C THR A 121 8.77 9.40 0.85
N ILE A 122 8.08 8.37 0.40
CA ILE A 122 7.63 7.24 1.22
C ILE A 122 8.38 5.95 0.87
N PHE A 123 8.93 5.87 -0.34
CA PHE A 123 9.74 4.74 -0.80
C PHE A 123 10.75 5.23 -1.84
N ARG A 124 12.01 4.77 -1.76
CA ARG A 124 13.03 5.04 -2.77
C ARG A 124 14.09 3.95 -2.71
N GLU A 125 13.92 2.94 -3.55
CA GLU A 125 14.78 1.77 -3.60
C GLU A 125 15.12 1.40 -5.05
N SER A 126 16.33 0.88 -5.27
CA SER A 126 16.73 0.42 -6.60
C SER A 126 16.35 -1.04 -6.83
N PHE A 127 16.12 -1.35 -8.10
CA PHE A 127 15.91 -2.71 -8.60
C PHE A 127 17.01 -3.06 -9.62
N ALA A 128 17.37 -4.33 -9.73
CA ALA A 128 18.45 -4.79 -10.59
C ALA A 128 18.07 -6.13 -11.23
N ASN A 129 18.01 -6.14 -12.53
CA ASN A 129 17.63 -7.31 -13.33
C ASN A 129 18.66 -7.70 -14.38
N ALA A 130 19.42 -6.72 -14.93
CA ALA A 130 20.19 -6.91 -16.15
C ALA A 130 21.28 -8.00 -16.01
N THR A 131 22.11 -7.95 -14.98
CA THR A 131 23.15 -8.96 -14.77
C THR A 131 23.17 -9.52 -13.35
N PRO A 132 23.66 -10.76 -13.13
CA PRO A 132 23.66 -11.39 -11.81
C PRO A 132 24.49 -10.67 -10.75
N ASP A 133 25.49 -9.91 -11.13
CA ASP A 133 26.40 -9.16 -10.27
C ASP A 133 25.86 -7.77 -9.88
N GLN A 134 24.82 -7.29 -10.55
CA GLN A 134 24.17 -6.04 -10.19
C GLN A 134 23.45 -6.16 -8.84
N ILE A 135 23.59 -5.10 -8.04
CA ILE A 135 23.05 -5.04 -6.68
C ILE A 135 21.90 -4.04 -6.65
N GLN A 136 20.77 -4.47 -6.13
CA GLN A 136 19.65 -3.58 -5.79
C GLN A 136 19.69 -3.21 -4.31
N SER A 137 19.21 -2.01 -3.96
CA SER A 137 19.04 -1.59 -2.57
C SER A 137 17.79 -2.21 -1.93
N TYR A 138 16.77 -2.52 -2.75
CA TYR A 138 15.54 -3.11 -2.22
C TYR A 138 15.76 -4.51 -1.65
N VAL A 139 15.50 -4.65 -0.36
CA VAL A 139 15.48 -5.94 0.36
C VAL A 139 14.03 -6.28 0.68
N ALA A 140 13.43 -7.11 -0.17
CA ALA A 140 12.03 -7.49 -0.02
C ALA A 140 11.78 -8.24 1.30
N PRO A 141 10.77 -7.83 2.10
CA PRO A 141 10.29 -8.64 3.22
C PRO A 141 9.83 -10.02 2.77
N ALA A 142 9.76 -10.97 3.71
CA ALA A 142 9.32 -12.32 3.42
C ALA A 142 7.91 -12.33 2.77
N GLY A 143 7.74 -13.05 1.66
CA GLY A 143 6.48 -13.17 0.94
C GLY A 143 6.15 -12.01 -0.02
N VAL A 144 7.00 -11.00 -0.13
CA VAL A 144 6.82 -9.88 -1.07
C VAL A 144 7.33 -10.23 -2.47
N THR A 145 8.45 -10.94 -2.59
CA THR A 145 8.99 -11.34 -3.89
C THR A 145 8.11 -12.44 -4.51
N LEU A 146 7.61 -12.21 -5.72
CA LEU A 146 6.83 -13.17 -6.51
C LEU A 146 7.69 -13.90 -7.54
N ALA A 147 8.58 -13.15 -8.20
CA ALA A 147 9.58 -13.67 -9.12
C ALA A 147 10.83 -12.80 -9.07
N ARG A 148 11.99 -13.37 -9.36
CA ARG A 148 13.24 -12.63 -9.30
C ARG A 148 14.20 -13.09 -10.39
N ARG A 149 14.57 -12.16 -11.28
CA ARG A 149 15.52 -12.37 -12.39
C ARG A 149 15.14 -13.59 -13.23
N VAL A 150 13.93 -13.56 -13.77
CA VAL A 150 13.39 -14.55 -14.70
C VAL A 150 12.82 -13.81 -15.91
N ASP A 151 12.79 -14.44 -17.06
CA ASP A 151 12.15 -13.87 -18.25
C ASP A 151 10.62 -14.02 -18.11
N LEU A 152 9.94 -12.89 -17.95
CA LEU A 152 8.48 -12.78 -17.86
C LEU A 152 7.88 -12.09 -19.10
N GLY A 153 8.67 -11.87 -20.12
CA GLY A 153 8.27 -11.22 -21.35
C GLY A 153 8.89 -9.82 -21.51
N PHE A 154 8.43 -9.07 -22.50
CA PHE A 154 8.97 -7.76 -22.83
C PHE A 154 10.46 -7.77 -23.20
N GLY A 155 10.97 -8.92 -23.63
CA GLY A 155 12.40 -9.10 -23.96
C GLY A 155 12.93 -7.96 -24.80
N GLY A 156 13.79 -7.15 -24.19
CA GLY A 156 14.44 -6.02 -24.81
C GLY A 156 15.48 -6.44 -25.86
N PRO A 157 16.31 -5.50 -26.33
CA PRO A 157 17.36 -5.79 -27.29
C PRO A 157 18.32 -6.85 -26.73
N GLY A 158 18.34 -8.02 -27.36
CA GLY A 158 19.29 -9.08 -27.03
C GLY A 158 18.79 -10.21 -26.14
N SER A 159 17.55 -10.22 -25.72
CA SER A 159 16.84 -11.32 -25.03
C SER A 159 17.55 -11.93 -23.79
N TYR A 160 18.53 -11.25 -23.21
CA TYR A 160 19.23 -11.66 -21.98
C TYR A 160 18.79 -10.88 -20.74
N TYR A 161 17.89 -9.93 -20.92
CA TYR A 161 17.31 -9.19 -19.83
C TYR A 161 16.25 -10.05 -19.12
N THR A 162 16.20 -9.88 -17.83
CA THR A 162 15.27 -10.58 -16.97
C THR A 162 14.38 -9.62 -16.24
N ASP A 163 13.29 -10.15 -15.68
CA ASP A 163 12.29 -9.39 -14.96
C ASP A 163 12.24 -9.81 -13.49
N SER A 164 11.63 -8.98 -12.68
CA SER A 164 11.27 -9.31 -11.31
C SER A 164 9.86 -8.82 -11.00
N ALA A 165 9.17 -9.52 -10.11
CA ALA A 165 7.82 -9.20 -9.70
C ALA A 165 7.70 -9.19 -8.18
N TYR A 166 6.96 -8.23 -7.63
CA TYR A 166 6.81 -8.02 -6.20
C TYR A 166 5.36 -7.70 -5.82
N ASN A 167 4.90 -8.24 -4.71
CA ASN A 167 3.64 -7.85 -4.08
C ASN A 167 3.92 -6.75 -3.04
N LEU A 168 3.99 -5.49 -3.47
CA LEU A 168 4.24 -4.37 -2.57
C LEU A 168 3.06 -4.07 -1.64
N ALA A 169 1.87 -4.62 -1.91
CA ALA A 169 0.76 -4.56 -0.95
C ALA A 169 1.07 -5.30 0.37
N ALA A 170 1.99 -6.27 0.34
CA ALA A 170 2.43 -7.00 1.52
C ALA A 170 3.67 -6.38 2.22
N ASP A 171 4.24 -5.31 1.65
CA ASP A 171 5.39 -4.63 2.25
C ASP A 171 4.92 -3.68 3.36
N PRO A 172 5.42 -3.82 4.61
CA PRO A 172 5.09 -2.92 5.72
C PRO A 172 5.39 -1.44 5.45
N ALA A 173 6.32 -1.12 4.56
CA ALA A 173 6.63 0.27 4.19
C ALA A 173 5.43 1.03 3.62
N PHE A 174 4.47 0.31 3.04
CA PHE A 174 3.26 0.88 2.46
C PHE A 174 2.02 0.81 3.37
N GLN A 175 2.22 0.42 4.63
CA GLN A 175 1.12 0.27 5.59
C GLN A 175 1.21 1.35 6.68
N ASN A 176 0.06 1.86 7.08
CA ASN A 176 -0.07 2.84 8.17
C ASN A 176 0.79 4.11 7.96
N ILE A 177 0.90 4.60 6.73
CA ILE A 177 1.60 5.83 6.40
C ILE A 177 0.82 6.99 7.01
N ALA A 178 1.45 7.80 7.87
CA ALA A 178 0.78 8.92 8.53
C ALA A 178 0.25 9.93 7.50
N HIS A 179 -1.06 10.15 7.51
CA HIS A 179 -1.77 11.07 6.63
C HIS A 179 -3.13 11.41 7.24
N THR A 180 -3.57 12.66 7.09
CA THR A 180 -4.85 13.16 7.64
C THR A 180 -5.57 14.13 6.69
N GLY A 181 -4.98 14.40 5.50
CA GLY A 181 -5.55 15.34 4.53
C GLY A 181 -6.81 14.78 3.85
N SER A 182 -7.72 15.65 3.47
CA SER A 182 -8.88 15.28 2.63
C SER A 182 -8.53 15.01 1.16
N THR A 183 -7.26 15.23 0.79
CA THR A 183 -6.68 14.91 -0.51
C THR A 183 -5.37 14.18 -0.31
N ALA A 184 -5.00 13.30 -1.24
CA ALA A 184 -3.70 12.63 -1.26
C ALA A 184 -3.20 12.55 -2.71
N THR A 185 -1.93 12.90 -2.92
CA THR A 185 -1.27 12.81 -4.23
C THR A 185 -0.08 11.89 -4.13
N PHE A 186 -0.15 10.76 -4.83
CA PHE A 186 0.97 9.84 -4.99
C PHE A 186 1.64 10.09 -6.33
N THR A 187 2.98 10.08 -6.35
CA THR A 187 3.75 10.00 -7.59
C THR A 187 4.57 8.72 -7.61
N PHE A 188 4.70 8.12 -8.78
CA PHE A 188 5.46 6.88 -9.01
C PHE A 188 6.37 7.11 -10.21
N GLN A 189 7.66 6.85 -10.07
CA GLN A 189 8.62 6.92 -11.16
C GLN A 189 9.82 6.00 -10.90
N ILE A 190 10.48 5.54 -11.94
CA ILE A 190 11.88 5.14 -11.84
C ILE A 190 12.73 6.32 -12.26
N GLU A 191 13.63 6.72 -11.37
CA GLU A 191 14.56 7.83 -11.58
C GLU A 191 16.00 7.34 -11.48
N GLY A 192 16.91 7.98 -12.22
CA GLY A 192 18.33 7.66 -12.22
C GLY A 192 19.07 8.51 -13.26
N GLN A 193 20.34 8.21 -13.47
CA GLN A 193 21.17 8.95 -14.44
C GLN A 193 21.04 8.39 -15.87
N GLY A 194 20.57 7.17 -16.04
CA GLY A 194 20.44 6.48 -17.30
C GLY A 194 19.01 6.18 -17.66
N ILE A 195 18.24 7.22 -18.00
CA ILE A 195 16.90 7.02 -18.55
C ILE A 195 17.03 6.33 -19.90
N GLN A 196 16.44 5.14 -20.01
CA GLN A 196 16.45 4.34 -21.22
C GLN A 196 15.05 4.27 -21.85
N SER A 197 14.96 3.66 -23.02
CA SER A 197 13.69 3.52 -23.74
C SER A 197 12.78 2.49 -23.05
N LEU A 198 11.47 2.55 -23.32
CA LEU A 198 10.48 1.60 -22.81
C LEU A 198 10.84 0.13 -23.12
N ASP A 199 11.52 -0.12 -24.24
CA ASP A 199 11.89 -1.46 -24.68
C ASP A 199 13.22 -1.95 -24.07
N ASP A 200 13.91 -1.11 -23.33
CA ASP A 200 15.17 -1.42 -22.67
C ASP A 200 15.00 -1.49 -21.16
N GLU A 201 14.30 -0.50 -20.59
CA GLU A 201 13.98 -0.45 -19.15
C GLU A 201 12.56 0.05 -18.93
N SER A 202 11.83 -0.67 -18.12
CA SER A 202 10.49 -0.24 -17.75
C SER A 202 10.05 -0.80 -16.41
N TRP A 203 8.95 -0.30 -15.94
CA TRP A 203 8.25 -0.82 -14.78
C TRP A 203 6.75 -0.84 -15.03
N ALA A 204 6.04 -1.66 -14.30
CA ALA A 204 4.59 -1.65 -14.37
C ALA A 204 3.96 -1.88 -12.98
N MET A 205 2.72 -1.46 -12.87
CA MET A 205 1.91 -1.74 -11.69
C MET A 205 0.57 -2.36 -12.07
N ASP A 206 0.08 -3.25 -11.19
CA ASP A 206 -1.23 -3.87 -11.28
C ASP A 206 -1.91 -3.92 -9.91
N ASN A 207 -3.22 -4.09 -9.88
CA ASN A 207 -4.01 -4.19 -8.64
C ASN A 207 -3.74 -3.04 -7.65
N LEU A 208 -3.66 -1.81 -8.17
CA LEU A 208 -3.42 -0.61 -7.37
C LEU A 208 -4.61 -0.33 -6.47
N SER A 209 -4.36 -0.18 -5.18
CA SER A 209 -5.36 0.12 -4.17
C SER A 209 -4.85 1.11 -3.13
N VAL A 210 -5.75 1.97 -2.67
CA VAL A 210 -5.51 2.88 -1.54
C VAL A 210 -6.62 2.70 -0.54
N SER A 211 -6.26 2.57 0.73
CA SER A 211 -7.21 2.54 1.82
C SER A 211 -6.78 3.46 2.96
N VAL A 212 -7.73 3.88 3.77
CA VAL A 212 -7.49 4.75 4.91
C VAL A 212 -7.92 4.07 6.20
N ASN A 213 -7.22 4.35 7.29
CA ASN A 213 -7.61 3.94 8.64
C ASN A 213 -8.53 5.02 9.21
N ALA A 214 -9.84 4.82 9.04
CA ALA A 214 -10.85 5.79 9.44
C ALA A 214 -10.81 6.05 10.96
N VAL A 215 -10.88 7.32 11.35
CA VAL A 215 -11.11 7.70 12.74
C VAL A 215 -12.61 7.59 13.01
N PRO A 216 -13.07 6.81 14.01
CA PRO A 216 -14.47 6.73 14.34
C PRO A 216 -15.02 8.11 14.73
N GLU A 217 -16.19 8.46 14.18
CA GLU A 217 -16.83 9.74 14.49
C GLU A 217 -17.12 9.88 16.00
N PRO A 218 -17.03 11.10 16.56
CA PRO A 218 -17.33 11.35 17.98
C PRO A 218 -18.71 10.82 18.43
N GLN A 219 -19.67 10.77 17.51
CA GLN A 219 -21.01 10.19 17.76
C GLN A 219 -20.95 8.69 18.05
N THR A 220 -20.04 7.94 17.43
CA THR A 220 -19.85 6.51 17.69
C THR A 220 -19.37 6.27 19.13
N TYR A 221 -18.44 7.10 19.62
CA TYR A 221 -18.00 7.05 21.01
C TYR A 221 -19.11 7.44 21.98
N ALA A 222 -19.91 8.47 21.64
CA ALA A 222 -21.04 8.91 22.45
C ALA A 222 -22.11 7.81 22.57
N LEU A 223 -22.44 7.10 21.49
CA LEU A 223 -23.37 5.97 21.47
C LEU A 223 -22.84 4.78 22.28
N LEU A 224 -21.55 4.49 22.18
CA LEU A 224 -20.91 3.41 22.92
C LEU A 224 -20.92 3.69 24.42
N LEU A 225 -20.63 4.92 24.85
CA LEU A 225 -20.69 5.37 26.22
C LEU A 225 -22.15 5.37 26.77
N ALA A 226 -23.09 5.86 25.97
CA ALA A 226 -24.51 5.86 26.35
C ALA A 226 -25.06 4.42 26.49
N GLY A 227 -24.70 3.52 25.57
CA GLY A 227 -25.07 2.11 25.63
C GLY A 227 -24.46 1.40 26.84
N GLY A 228 -23.18 1.64 27.12
CA GLY A 228 -22.50 1.11 28.31
C GLY A 228 -23.14 1.60 29.63
N ALA A 229 -23.48 2.89 29.71
CA ALA A 229 -24.17 3.46 30.87
C ALA A 229 -25.57 2.86 31.06
N ALA A 230 -26.33 2.66 29.99
CA ALA A 230 -27.65 2.03 30.06
C ALA A 230 -27.59 0.57 30.54
N LEU A 231 -26.61 -0.19 30.03
CA LEU A 231 -26.40 -1.58 30.50
C LEU A 231 -25.96 -1.65 31.96
N GLY A 232 -25.07 -0.77 32.38
CA GLY A 232 -24.64 -0.67 33.78
C GLY A 232 -25.80 -0.34 34.72
N TRP A 233 -26.68 0.60 34.33
CA TRP A 233 -27.86 0.96 35.08
C TRP A 233 -28.90 -0.20 35.17
N ALA A 234 -29.11 -0.93 34.06
CA ALA A 234 -30.00 -2.09 34.04
C ALA A 234 -29.48 -3.23 34.92
N ALA A 235 -28.16 -3.50 34.91
CA ALA A 235 -27.54 -4.49 35.78
C ALA A 235 -27.68 -4.12 37.28
N GLN A 236 -27.50 -2.84 37.61
CA GLN A 236 -27.61 -2.35 38.98
C GLN A 236 -29.05 -2.42 39.50
N ARG A 237 -30.07 -2.22 38.66
CA ARG A 237 -31.49 -2.44 39.03
C ARG A 237 -31.79 -3.89 39.31
N ARG A 238 -31.27 -4.84 38.52
CA ARG A 238 -31.49 -6.29 38.75
C ARG A 238 -30.82 -6.80 40.03
N ALA A 239 -29.71 -6.21 40.43
CA ALA A 239 -28.99 -6.60 41.64
C ALA A 239 -29.67 -6.08 42.93
N ARG A 240 -30.62 -5.15 42.80
CA ARG A 240 -31.37 -4.56 43.95
C ARG A 240 -32.80 -5.09 44.09
N ALA A 241 -33.27 -5.90 43.15
CA ALA A 241 -34.56 -6.59 43.20
C ALA A 241 -34.37 -8.05 43.66
#